data_00eb2d8256ed7270321e26c80535c692
#
_entry.id   00eb2d8256ed7270321e26c80535c692
#
_cell.length_a   1.000
_cell.length_b   1.000
_cell.length_c   1.000
_cell.angle_alpha   90.00
_cell.angle_beta   90.00
_cell.angle_gamma   90.00
#
_symmetry.space_group_name_H-M   'P 1'
#
loop_
_entity.id
_entity.type
_entity.pdbx_description
1 polymer ?
#
loop_
_entity_poly.entity_id
_entity_poly.type
_entity_poly.pdbx_seq_one_letter_code
_entity_poly.pdbx_strand_id
1 'polypeptide(L)'
;MKTILTLGLIALTINIWSQEYNKEISLEGHQPFMVGQINLEGLSQDPYNTWFAAQVENYTVDANLAKTFKETLKNYNITIFLGTWCGDSKREVPRFVKILKEADYPMEKLTMVALDRRREFYKKSPTGEEKGLNIIKVPTFIFSKSGEESNRIVESPIESLEEDILQIVMDKPYVPNYASAEKAH
;
A
#
# COMPACT_ATOMS: atom_id res chain seq x y z
N MET A 1 49.21 -14.83 45.03
CA MET A 1 47.81 -15.13 44.54
C MET A 1 47.57 -14.26 43.34
N LYS A 2 47.48 -14.84 42.15
CA LYS A 2 47.17 -14.11 40.91
C LYS A 2 45.71 -14.35 40.56
N THR A 3 44.87 -13.33 40.65
CA THR A 3 43.46 -13.36 40.28
C THR A 3 43.34 -13.15 38.79
N ILE A 4 42.90 -14.15 38.05
CA ILE A 4 42.62 -14.08 36.60
C ILE A 4 41.17 -13.60 36.47
N LEU A 5 41.01 -12.38 35.94
CA LEU A 5 39.70 -11.80 35.60
C LEU A 5 39.32 -12.26 34.21
N THR A 6 38.42 -13.23 34.13
CA THR A 6 37.87 -13.69 32.83
C THR A 6 36.77 -12.72 32.38
N LEU A 7 37.06 -11.93 31.35
CA LEU A 7 36.09 -11.06 30.68
C LEU A 7 35.23 -11.94 29.75
N GLY A 8 33.97 -12.19 30.10
CA GLY A 8 33.01 -12.89 29.27
C GLY A 8 32.51 -11.96 28.15
N LEU A 9 32.87 -12.28 26.91
CA LEU A 9 32.38 -11.61 25.73
C LEU A 9 30.95 -12.08 25.44
N ILE A 10 29.92 -11.28 25.73
CA ILE A 10 28.54 -11.56 25.39
C ILE A 10 28.38 -11.14 23.91
N ALA A 11 28.37 -12.12 23.00
CA ALA A 11 28.04 -11.90 21.59
C ALA A 11 26.53 -11.67 21.48
N LEU A 12 26.11 -10.41 21.29
CA LEU A 12 24.73 -10.08 20.91
C LEU A 12 24.50 -10.51 19.46
N THR A 13 23.80 -11.61 19.25
CA THR A 13 23.33 -12.00 17.92
C THR A 13 22.14 -11.12 17.54
N ILE A 14 22.38 -10.11 16.72
CA ILE A 14 21.32 -9.31 16.10
C ILE A 14 20.70 -10.18 15.02
N ASN A 15 19.51 -10.74 15.26
CA ASN A 15 18.70 -11.35 14.23
C ASN A 15 18.16 -10.24 13.34
N ILE A 16 18.83 -10.00 12.21
CA ILE A 16 18.31 -9.14 11.14
C ILE A 16 17.23 -9.95 10.43
N TRP A 17 15.97 -9.71 10.79
CA TRP A 17 14.84 -10.20 10.00
C TRP A 17 14.84 -9.37 8.71
N SER A 18 15.37 -9.97 7.63
CA SER A 18 15.20 -9.42 6.29
C SER A 18 13.72 -9.50 5.94
N GLN A 19 13.08 -8.35 5.77
CA GLN A 19 11.70 -8.28 5.32
C GLN A 19 11.66 -8.78 3.87
N GLU A 20 10.93 -9.87 3.63
CA GLU A 20 10.79 -10.46 2.29
C GLU A 20 9.77 -9.63 1.49
N TYR A 21 10.25 -8.87 0.51
CA TYR A 21 9.41 -8.12 -0.41
C TYR A 21 9.07 -8.94 -1.66
N ASN A 22 7.92 -8.63 -2.27
CA ASN A 22 7.52 -9.11 -3.60
C ASN A 22 7.40 -10.64 -3.68
N LYS A 23 6.94 -11.29 -2.61
CA LYS A 23 6.70 -12.71 -2.59
C LYS A 23 5.61 -13.08 -3.59
N GLU A 24 5.92 -14.02 -4.49
CA GLU A 24 5.02 -14.46 -5.54
C GLU A 24 4.42 -15.83 -5.24
N ILE A 25 3.16 -16.02 -5.59
CA ILE A 25 2.44 -17.30 -5.59
C ILE A 25 2.08 -17.66 -7.03
N SER A 26 2.54 -18.82 -7.48
CA SER A 26 2.17 -19.40 -8.76
C SER A 26 1.16 -20.53 -8.55
N LEU A 27 0.07 -20.50 -9.30
CA LEU A 27 -0.94 -21.57 -9.34
C LEU A 27 -1.04 -22.11 -10.75
N GLU A 28 -1.16 -23.43 -10.87
CA GLU A 28 -1.27 -24.09 -12.16
C GLU A 28 -2.44 -23.53 -12.99
N GLY A 29 -2.19 -23.18 -14.24
CA GLY A 29 -3.18 -22.60 -15.15
C GLY A 29 -3.58 -21.15 -14.87
N HIS A 30 -2.91 -20.46 -13.94
CA HIS A 30 -3.19 -19.06 -13.58
C HIS A 30 -1.94 -18.19 -13.68
N GLN A 31 -2.17 -16.89 -13.93
CA GLN A 31 -1.12 -15.90 -13.79
C GLN A 31 -0.67 -15.81 -12.32
N PRO A 32 0.65 -15.66 -12.08
CA PRO A 32 1.17 -15.47 -10.73
C PRO A 32 0.63 -14.18 -10.11
N PHE A 33 0.67 -14.13 -8.78
CA PHE A 33 0.28 -12.94 -8.02
C PHE A 33 1.15 -12.78 -6.78
N MET A 34 1.32 -11.53 -6.35
CA MET A 34 2.11 -11.21 -5.17
C MET A 34 1.28 -11.29 -3.88
N VAL A 35 1.95 -11.55 -2.76
CA VAL A 35 1.40 -11.53 -1.40
C VAL A 35 2.39 -10.92 -0.41
N GLY A 36 1.89 -10.26 0.64
CA GLY A 36 2.72 -9.59 1.64
C GLY A 36 3.19 -8.23 1.18
N GLN A 37 4.24 -7.73 1.81
CA GLN A 37 4.79 -6.43 1.45
C GLN A 37 5.42 -6.46 0.06
N ILE A 38 5.08 -5.46 -0.73
CA ILE A 38 5.62 -5.27 -2.09
C ILE A 38 6.12 -3.85 -2.26
N ASN A 39 6.91 -3.65 -3.29
CA ASN A 39 7.44 -2.33 -3.66
C ASN A 39 7.29 -2.09 -5.17
N LEU A 40 7.67 -0.87 -5.60
CA LEU A 40 7.59 -0.50 -7.01
C LEU A 40 8.54 -1.30 -7.90
N GLU A 41 9.64 -1.81 -7.36
CA GLU A 41 10.56 -2.67 -8.09
C GLU A 41 9.87 -3.96 -8.53
N GLY A 42 9.14 -4.63 -7.62
CA GLY A 42 8.36 -5.81 -7.96
C GLY A 42 7.27 -5.54 -9.01
N LEU A 43 6.55 -4.42 -8.89
CA LEU A 43 5.54 -4.03 -9.88
C LEU A 43 6.13 -3.62 -11.23
N SER A 44 7.43 -3.35 -11.29
CA SER A 44 8.16 -3.05 -12.53
C SER A 44 8.72 -4.29 -13.24
N GLN A 45 8.52 -5.48 -12.69
CA GLN A 45 8.91 -6.74 -13.30
C GLN A 45 7.72 -7.42 -14.00
N ASP A 46 7.99 -8.25 -15.00
CA ASP A 46 6.97 -9.08 -15.61
C ASP A 46 6.46 -10.14 -14.61
N PRO A 47 5.15 -10.46 -14.65
CA PRO A 47 4.14 -9.99 -15.60
C PRO A 47 3.42 -8.69 -15.17
N TYR A 48 3.81 -8.08 -14.06
CA TYR A 48 3.11 -6.93 -13.45
C TYR A 48 3.36 -5.64 -14.22
N ASN A 49 4.57 -5.47 -14.76
CA ASN A 49 4.95 -4.27 -15.51
C ASN A 49 4.03 -3.99 -16.70
N THR A 50 3.52 -5.04 -17.35
CA THR A 50 2.62 -4.89 -18.52
C THR A 50 1.42 -3.99 -18.23
N TRP A 51 0.74 -4.19 -17.09
CA TRP A 51 -0.41 -3.36 -16.72
C TRP A 51 -0.01 -2.12 -15.94
N PHE A 52 1.07 -2.20 -15.13
CA PHE A 52 1.52 -1.08 -14.30
C PHE A 52 2.03 0.08 -15.16
N ALA A 53 2.95 -0.20 -16.08
CA ALA A 53 3.52 0.81 -16.96
C ALA A 53 2.45 1.43 -17.88
N ALA A 54 1.58 0.59 -18.48
CA ALA A 54 0.50 1.08 -19.34
C ALA A 54 -0.45 2.05 -18.62
N GLN A 55 -0.83 1.78 -17.37
CA GLN A 55 -1.69 2.68 -16.61
C GLN A 55 -0.97 3.96 -16.20
N VAL A 56 0.31 3.88 -15.82
CA VAL A 56 1.13 5.08 -15.53
C VAL A 56 1.25 5.95 -16.77
N GLU A 57 1.49 5.37 -17.95
CA GLU A 57 1.63 6.10 -19.19
C GLU A 57 0.32 6.80 -19.60
N ASN A 58 -0.78 6.06 -19.59
CA ASN A 58 -2.07 6.53 -20.11
C ASN A 58 -2.86 7.44 -19.16
N TYR A 59 -2.49 7.51 -17.88
CA TYR A 59 -3.18 8.38 -16.92
C TYR A 59 -2.62 9.79 -16.95
N THR A 60 -3.50 10.78 -17.09
CA THR A 60 -3.13 12.21 -17.00
C THR A 60 -3.50 12.72 -15.61
N VAL A 61 -2.49 13.11 -14.82
CA VAL A 61 -2.70 13.70 -13.48
C VAL A 61 -3.23 15.11 -13.60
N ASP A 62 -4.21 15.48 -12.78
CA ASP A 62 -4.57 16.88 -12.57
C ASP A 62 -3.47 17.57 -11.75
N ALA A 63 -2.53 18.18 -12.46
CA ALA A 63 -1.38 18.85 -11.84
C ALA A 63 -1.79 20.04 -10.94
N ASN A 64 -2.95 20.67 -11.18
CA ASN A 64 -3.43 21.77 -10.35
C ASN A 64 -3.92 21.25 -9.00
N LEU A 65 -4.69 20.17 -9.00
CA LEU A 65 -5.10 19.52 -7.77
C LEU A 65 -3.89 18.95 -7.01
N ALA A 66 -2.98 18.25 -7.71
CA ALA A 66 -1.78 17.71 -7.12
C ALA A 66 -0.94 18.79 -6.42
N LYS A 67 -0.77 19.95 -7.04
CA LYS A 67 -0.09 21.11 -6.47
C LYS A 67 -0.79 21.66 -5.22
N THR A 68 -2.13 21.62 -5.21
CA THR A 68 -2.94 22.15 -4.10
C THR A 68 -2.74 21.35 -2.81
N PHE A 69 -2.69 20.02 -2.89
CA PHE A 69 -2.56 19.16 -1.73
C PHE A 69 -1.12 18.70 -1.41
N LYS A 70 -0.16 18.96 -2.28
CA LYS A 70 1.23 18.49 -2.21
C LYS A 70 1.87 18.60 -0.82
N GLU A 71 1.82 19.79 -0.21
CA GLU A 71 2.50 20.01 1.07
C GLU A 71 1.75 19.35 2.24
N THR A 72 0.42 19.34 2.19
CA THR A 72 -0.39 18.71 3.23
C THR A 72 -0.28 17.18 3.18
N LEU A 73 -0.21 16.60 1.97
CA LEU A 73 -0.08 15.16 1.75
C LEU A 73 1.18 14.58 2.39
N LYS A 74 2.28 15.33 2.45
CA LYS A 74 3.54 14.91 3.09
C LYS A 74 3.42 14.63 4.58
N ASN A 75 2.35 15.09 5.25
CA ASN A 75 2.11 14.84 6.66
C ASN A 75 1.45 13.47 6.93
N TYR A 76 1.06 12.77 5.87
CA TYR A 76 0.40 11.47 5.97
C TYR A 76 1.37 10.33 5.65
N ASN A 77 1.16 9.18 6.30
CA ASN A 77 1.65 7.90 5.81
C ASN A 77 0.53 7.24 5.01
N ILE A 78 0.87 6.60 3.91
CA ILE A 78 -0.10 5.96 3.04
C ILE A 78 0.17 4.47 3.00
N THR A 79 -0.87 3.66 3.26
CA THR A 79 -0.82 2.21 3.09
C THR A 79 -1.80 1.80 2.02
N ILE A 80 -1.32 1.08 1.00
CA ILE A 80 -2.15 0.53 -0.08
C ILE A 80 -2.29 -0.97 0.13
N PHE A 81 -3.50 -1.45 0.36
CA PHE A 81 -3.84 -2.86 0.25
C PHE A 81 -4.34 -3.13 -1.17
N LEU A 82 -3.73 -4.07 -1.87
CA LEU A 82 -4.05 -4.33 -3.28
C LEU A 82 -4.06 -5.82 -3.59
N GLY A 83 -4.71 -6.18 -4.68
CA GLY A 83 -4.58 -7.51 -5.28
C GLY A 83 -3.93 -7.38 -6.66
N THR A 84 -2.73 -7.91 -6.87
CA THR A 84 -2.10 -7.89 -8.21
C THR A 84 -2.88 -8.71 -9.24
N TRP A 85 -3.88 -9.45 -8.77
CA TRP A 85 -4.87 -10.21 -9.54
C TRP A 85 -6.18 -9.44 -9.79
N CYS A 86 -6.42 -8.33 -9.08
CA CYS A 86 -7.66 -7.55 -9.12
C CYS A 86 -7.60 -6.48 -10.22
N GLY A 87 -8.65 -6.39 -11.04
CA GLY A 87 -8.74 -5.41 -12.13
C GLY A 87 -8.73 -3.97 -11.63
N ASP A 88 -9.45 -3.67 -10.55
CA ASP A 88 -9.50 -2.34 -9.96
C ASP A 88 -8.14 -1.94 -9.38
N SER A 89 -7.44 -2.86 -8.70
CA SER A 89 -6.07 -2.62 -8.22
C SER A 89 -5.11 -2.33 -9.38
N LYS A 90 -5.20 -3.08 -10.48
CA LYS A 90 -4.38 -2.87 -11.68
C LYS A 90 -4.64 -1.52 -12.34
N ARG A 91 -5.84 -0.99 -12.21
CA ARG A 91 -6.23 0.32 -12.74
C ARG A 91 -5.82 1.46 -11.81
N GLU A 92 -6.21 1.40 -10.54
CA GLU A 92 -6.12 2.54 -9.64
C GLU A 92 -4.74 2.69 -8.98
N VAL A 93 -4.05 1.58 -8.65
CA VAL A 93 -2.76 1.67 -7.95
C VAL A 93 -1.68 2.39 -8.78
N PRO A 94 -1.48 2.09 -10.07
CA PRO A 94 -0.49 2.81 -10.89
C PRO A 94 -0.82 4.30 -11.02
N ARG A 95 -2.11 4.65 -11.18
CA ARG A 95 -2.59 6.03 -11.26
C ARG A 95 -2.29 6.78 -9.96
N PHE A 96 -2.62 6.19 -8.83
CA PHE A 96 -2.35 6.74 -7.51
C PHE A 96 -0.85 6.96 -7.29
N VAL A 97 -0.01 5.98 -7.63
CA VAL A 97 1.45 6.12 -7.56
C VAL A 97 1.95 7.25 -8.45
N LYS A 98 1.36 7.44 -9.65
CA LYS A 98 1.71 8.57 -10.52
C LYS A 98 1.38 9.91 -9.87
N ILE A 99 0.20 10.03 -9.25
CA ILE A 99 -0.21 11.24 -8.51
C ILE A 99 0.76 11.52 -7.36
N LEU A 100 1.14 10.50 -6.57
CA LEU A 100 2.10 10.67 -5.49
C LEU A 100 3.45 11.21 -5.98
N LYS A 101 3.94 10.69 -7.11
CA LYS A 101 5.18 11.18 -7.73
C LYS A 101 5.06 12.61 -8.23
N GLU A 102 3.95 12.97 -8.87
CA GLU A 102 3.69 14.33 -9.35
C GLU A 102 3.57 15.34 -8.19
N ALA A 103 3.04 14.88 -7.06
CA ALA A 103 2.93 15.69 -5.84
C ALA A 103 4.25 15.73 -5.02
N ASP A 104 5.37 15.17 -5.50
CA ASP A 104 6.63 15.03 -4.75
C ASP A 104 6.42 14.42 -3.35
N TYR A 105 5.54 13.41 -3.25
CA TYR A 105 5.30 12.70 -2.00
C TYR A 105 6.54 11.87 -1.61
N PRO A 106 6.96 11.88 -0.34
CA PRO A 106 8.09 11.09 0.14
C PRO A 106 7.75 9.60 0.09
N MET A 107 8.24 8.90 -0.94
CA MET A 107 7.86 7.52 -1.25
C MET A 107 8.26 6.51 -0.16
N GLU A 108 9.16 6.86 0.74
CA GLU A 108 9.47 6.08 1.95
C GLU A 108 8.33 6.03 2.97
N LYS A 109 7.32 6.90 2.83
CA LYS A 109 6.09 6.90 3.62
C LYS A 109 4.95 6.09 2.97
N LEU A 110 5.21 5.50 1.80
CA LEU A 110 4.28 4.62 1.12
C LEU A 110 4.57 3.16 1.49
N THR A 111 3.57 2.47 2.03
CA THR A 111 3.59 1.02 2.23
C THR A 111 2.61 0.38 1.26
N MET A 112 3.01 -0.70 0.59
CA MET A 112 2.13 -1.48 -0.28
C MET A 112 2.08 -2.92 0.19
N VAL A 113 0.88 -3.46 0.34
CA VAL A 113 0.63 -4.83 0.82
C VAL A 113 -0.27 -5.54 -0.18
N ALA A 114 0.26 -6.58 -0.82
CA ALA A 114 -0.49 -7.41 -1.73
C ALA A 114 -1.23 -8.52 -0.97
N LEU A 115 -2.52 -8.67 -1.26
CA LEU A 115 -3.40 -9.62 -0.59
C LEU A 115 -3.66 -10.85 -1.46
N ASP A 116 -3.82 -12.00 -0.80
CA ASP A 116 -4.01 -13.30 -1.43
C ASP A 116 -5.37 -13.41 -2.13
N ARG A 117 -5.44 -14.19 -3.24
CA ARG A 117 -6.66 -14.51 -3.97
C ARG A 117 -7.22 -15.89 -3.65
N ARG A 118 -6.43 -16.75 -3.03
CA ARG A 118 -6.85 -18.11 -2.71
C ARG A 118 -7.98 -18.08 -1.69
N ARG A 119 -8.98 -18.96 -1.84
CA ARG A 119 -10.20 -18.97 -1.02
C ARG A 119 -9.93 -18.96 0.49
N GLU A 120 -8.96 -19.76 0.93
CA GLU A 120 -8.59 -19.91 2.36
C GLU A 120 -7.92 -18.67 2.94
N PHE A 121 -7.22 -17.91 2.07
CA PHE A 121 -6.44 -16.73 2.43
C PHE A 121 -6.98 -15.46 1.78
N TYR A 122 -8.23 -15.51 1.29
CA TYR A 122 -8.79 -14.41 0.50
C TYR A 122 -8.73 -13.08 1.22
N LYS A 123 -8.08 -12.12 0.58
CA LYS A 123 -7.78 -10.78 1.12
C LYS A 123 -6.98 -10.79 2.42
N LYS A 124 -6.11 -11.78 2.61
CA LYS A 124 -5.17 -11.83 3.73
C LYS A 124 -3.74 -11.68 3.24
N SER A 125 -2.90 -11.06 4.04
CA SER A 125 -1.46 -11.03 3.89
C SER A 125 -0.83 -12.17 4.71
N PRO A 126 0.28 -12.78 4.28
CA PRO A 126 1.00 -13.79 5.06
C PRO A 126 1.45 -13.29 6.44
N THR A 127 1.75 -12.03 6.56
CA THR A 127 2.23 -11.36 7.78
C THR A 127 1.12 -10.65 8.56
N GLY A 128 -0.09 -10.52 7.95
CA GLY A 128 -1.29 -10.07 8.65
C GLY A 128 -1.38 -8.56 8.83
N GLU A 129 -0.81 -7.77 7.91
CA GLU A 129 -0.87 -6.30 7.95
C GLU A 129 -2.30 -5.76 7.81
N GLU A 130 -3.21 -6.54 7.23
CA GLU A 130 -4.63 -6.19 7.09
C GLU A 130 -5.44 -6.36 8.37
N LYS A 131 -4.90 -7.06 9.37
CA LYS A 131 -5.64 -7.37 10.60
C LYS A 131 -6.08 -6.12 11.35
N GLY A 132 -7.36 -6.08 11.69
CA GLY A 132 -7.95 -4.94 12.41
C GLY A 132 -8.27 -3.73 11.53
N LEU A 133 -7.89 -3.73 10.23
CA LEU A 133 -8.12 -2.60 9.32
C LEU A 133 -9.39 -2.74 8.47
N ASN A 134 -10.11 -3.86 8.60
CA ASN A 134 -11.37 -4.13 7.87
C ASN A 134 -11.26 -3.89 6.35
N ILE A 135 -10.33 -4.59 5.68
CA ILE A 135 -10.11 -4.47 4.23
C ILE A 135 -11.17 -5.26 3.46
N ILE A 136 -12.30 -4.62 3.15
CA ILE A 136 -13.45 -5.25 2.48
C ILE A 136 -13.30 -5.35 0.97
N LYS A 137 -12.54 -4.44 0.36
CA LYS A 137 -12.27 -4.36 -1.08
C LYS A 137 -10.80 -4.06 -1.36
N VAL A 138 -10.36 -4.35 -2.56
CA VAL A 138 -9.03 -3.97 -3.06
C VAL A 138 -9.15 -3.30 -4.43
N PRO A 139 -8.41 -2.20 -4.66
CA PRO A 139 -7.48 -1.57 -3.73
C PRO A 139 -8.18 -0.84 -2.59
N THR A 140 -7.50 -0.70 -1.45
CA THR A 140 -7.86 0.25 -0.38
C THR A 140 -6.63 1.09 -0.08
N PHE A 141 -6.79 2.41 -0.14
CA PHE A 141 -5.74 3.39 0.13
C PHE A 141 -6.03 4.05 1.48
N ILE A 142 -5.25 3.75 2.50
CA ILE A 142 -5.42 4.27 3.87
C ILE A 142 -4.49 5.45 4.08
N PHE A 143 -5.04 6.57 4.53
CA PHE A 143 -4.31 7.78 4.90
C PHE A 143 -4.23 7.85 6.42
N SER A 144 -3.02 7.80 6.97
CA SER A 144 -2.78 7.84 8.41
C SER A 144 -1.93 9.04 8.79
N LYS A 145 -2.26 9.67 9.93
CA LYS A 145 -1.52 10.79 10.50
C LYS A 145 -1.29 10.53 11.98
N SER A 146 -0.06 10.70 12.44
CA SER A 146 0.31 10.44 13.84
C SER A 146 -0.01 9.02 14.34
N GLY A 147 0.01 8.03 13.43
CA GLY A 147 -0.27 6.63 13.74
C GLY A 147 -1.73 6.22 13.71
N GLU A 148 -2.65 7.17 13.49
CA GLU A 148 -4.10 6.89 13.39
C GLU A 148 -4.58 7.06 11.96
N GLU A 149 -5.54 6.24 11.55
CA GLU A 149 -6.20 6.40 10.26
C GLU A 149 -7.08 7.65 10.26
N SER A 150 -6.84 8.53 9.29
CA SER A 150 -7.68 9.72 9.08
C SER A 150 -8.86 9.40 8.18
N ASN A 151 -8.62 8.73 7.06
CA ASN A 151 -9.64 8.29 6.11
C ASN A 151 -9.04 7.32 5.08
N ARG A 152 -9.86 6.80 4.16
CA ARG A 152 -9.45 5.86 3.12
C ARG A 152 -10.21 6.03 1.81
N ILE A 153 -9.61 5.62 0.69
CA ILE A 153 -10.30 5.42 -0.60
C ILE A 153 -10.46 3.91 -0.79
N VAL A 154 -11.67 3.44 -1.11
CA VAL A 154 -11.97 2.00 -1.23
C VAL A 154 -12.41 1.66 -2.64
N GLU A 155 -11.71 0.73 -3.29
CA GLU A 155 -11.94 0.14 -4.61
C GLU A 155 -11.75 1.14 -5.77
N SER A 156 -12.47 2.23 -5.77
CA SER A 156 -12.39 3.33 -6.75
C SER A 156 -12.69 4.67 -6.07
N PRO A 157 -12.24 5.79 -6.63
CA PRO A 157 -12.58 7.10 -6.09
C PRO A 157 -14.09 7.40 -6.22
N ILE A 158 -14.56 8.38 -5.45
CA ILE A 158 -15.92 8.94 -5.55
C ILE A 158 -16.01 9.86 -6.76
N GLU A 159 -15.08 10.81 -6.89
CA GLU A 159 -14.99 11.75 -8.01
C GLU A 159 -13.78 11.41 -8.90
N SER A 160 -12.59 11.71 -8.42
CA SER A 160 -11.30 11.35 -8.99
C SER A 160 -10.33 11.05 -7.86
N LEU A 161 -9.22 10.38 -8.14
CA LEU A 161 -8.20 10.12 -7.12
C LEU A 161 -7.67 11.42 -6.53
N GLU A 162 -7.45 12.43 -7.37
CA GLU A 162 -6.94 13.74 -6.94
C GLU A 162 -7.95 14.50 -6.08
N GLU A 163 -9.24 14.49 -6.45
CA GLU A 163 -10.30 15.13 -5.67
C GLU A 163 -10.47 14.43 -4.32
N ASP A 164 -10.49 13.11 -4.30
CA ASP A 164 -10.63 12.32 -3.08
C ASP A 164 -9.42 12.55 -2.15
N ILE A 165 -8.19 12.55 -2.68
CA ILE A 165 -6.99 12.89 -1.92
C ILE A 165 -7.14 14.29 -1.31
N LEU A 166 -7.53 15.28 -2.12
CA LEU A 166 -7.73 16.67 -1.65
C LEU A 166 -8.74 16.74 -0.52
N GLN A 167 -9.88 16.06 -0.64
CA GLN A 167 -10.91 16.04 0.42
C GLN A 167 -10.33 15.47 1.72
N ILE A 168 -9.64 14.33 1.64
CA ILE A 168 -9.08 13.63 2.81
C ILE A 168 -8.02 14.49 3.50
N VAL A 169 -7.01 14.97 2.75
CA VAL A 169 -5.86 15.63 3.38
C VAL A 169 -6.15 17.06 3.84
N MET A 170 -7.24 17.66 3.35
CA MET A 170 -7.75 18.96 3.80
C MET A 170 -8.82 18.84 4.87
N ASP A 171 -8.99 17.64 5.46
CA ASP A 171 -9.99 17.36 6.50
C ASP A 171 -11.42 17.79 6.13
N LYS A 172 -11.77 17.70 4.82
CA LYS A 172 -13.12 18.00 4.33
C LYS A 172 -14.02 16.76 4.52
N PRO A 173 -15.36 16.96 4.55
CA PRO A 173 -16.29 15.84 4.61
C PRO A 173 -16.05 14.88 3.43
N TYR A 174 -15.65 13.66 3.75
CA TYR A 174 -15.42 12.59 2.78
C TYR A 174 -15.94 11.27 3.33
N VAL A 175 -16.75 10.58 2.54
CA VAL A 175 -17.32 9.27 2.88
C VAL A 175 -16.88 8.28 1.79
N PRO A 176 -16.02 7.31 2.13
CA PRO A 176 -15.55 6.35 1.15
C PRO A 176 -16.66 5.42 0.66
N ASN A 177 -16.46 4.80 -0.49
CA ASN A 177 -17.29 3.69 -0.92
C ASN A 177 -17.34 2.62 0.18
N TYR A 178 -18.49 1.98 0.34
CA TYR A 178 -18.73 0.89 1.33
C TYR A 178 -18.64 1.29 2.81
N ALA A 179 -18.63 2.57 3.17
CA ALA A 179 -18.57 3.03 4.56
C ALA A 179 -19.69 2.43 5.46
N SER A 180 -20.86 2.13 4.91
CA SER A 180 -21.96 1.46 5.64
C SER A 180 -21.66 -0.02 5.95
N ALA A 181 -20.90 -0.70 5.10
CA ALA A 181 -20.50 -2.08 5.30
C ALA A 181 -19.39 -2.22 6.35
N GLU A 182 -18.56 -1.17 6.52
CA GLU A 182 -17.49 -1.13 7.53
C GLU A 182 -18.03 -1.08 8.97
N LYS A 183 -19.21 -0.48 9.17
CA LYS A 183 -19.85 -0.34 10.48
C LYS A 183 -20.60 -1.60 10.94
N ALA A 184 -20.74 -2.61 10.08
CA ALA A 184 -21.52 -3.83 10.33
C ALA A 184 -20.69 -5.00 10.90
N HIS A 185 -19.42 -4.79 11.16
CA HIS A 185 -18.45 -5.75 11.71
C HIS A 185 -17.76 -5.14 12.93
#